data_f86fba50b8bc1a1fbb2e488a12b11c67
#
_entry.id   f86fba50b8bc1a1fbb2e488a12b11c67
#
_cell.length_a   1.000
_cell.length_b   1.000
_cell.length_c   1.000
_cell.angle_alpha   90.00
_cell.angle_beta   90.00
_cell.angle_gamma   90.00
#
_symmetry.space_group_name_H-M   'P 1'
#
loop_
_entity.id
_entity.type
_entity.pdbx_description
1 polymer ?
#
loop_
_entity_poly.entity_id
_entity_poly.type
_entity_poly.pdbx_seq_one_letter_code
_entity_poly.pdbx_strand_id
1 'polypeptide(L)'
;MSRERTLAVALAAISVAAPFVLALSVRAQQPMGTQAIKQEVPENLAEHLPPVQPIPYSHKTHLALGLECKACHTNPEPGKLMTFPATSTCMSCHAAVAKGKPAIQKLAAFAKSQEAVPWVRVYAVLPGVNWTHRKHLEAGMKCETCHGQVAQMDAMSETTSVTTMAVCISCHKANNAPTVCQTCHGWPAG
;
A
#
# COMPACT_ATOMS: atom_id res chain seq x y z
N MET A 1 -3.72 100.83 24.89
CA MET A 1 -5.10 100.58 24.40
C MET A 1 -4.98 99.71 23.19
N SER A 2 -5.12 98.39 23.34
CA SER A 2 -4.99 97.42 22.26
C SER A 2 -6.19 96.49 22.31
N ARG A 3 -6.96 96.47 21.22
CA ARG A 3 -8.16 95.63 21.10
C ARG A 3 -7.74 94.25 20.58
N GLU A 4 -7.92 93.26 21.37
CA GLU A 4 -7.84 91.87 20.93
C GLU A 4 -9.09 91.50 20.13
N ARG A 5 -8.88 91.02 18.88
CA ARG A 5 -9.93 90.47 18.06
C ARG A 5 -9.85 88.95 18.16
N THR A 6 -10.85 88.37 18.81
CA THR A 6 -11.01 86.90 18.95
C THR A 6 -11.57 86.39 17.60
N LEU A 7 -10.77 85.59 16.88
CA LEU A 7 -11.23 84.82 15.72
C LEU A 7 -11.86 83.52 16.19
N ALA A 8 -13.14 83.34 15.96
CA ALA A 8 -13.84 82.09 16.14
C ALA A 8 -13.59 81.18 14.92
N VAL A 9 -12.91 80.12 15.10
CA VAL A 9 -12.70 79.06 14.06
C VAL A 9 -13.85 78.07 14.19
N ALA A 10 -14.71 78.00 13.17
CA ALA A 10 -15.77 77.04 13.06
C ALA A 10 -15.18 75.74 12.53
N LEU A 11 -15.14 74.71 13.35
CA LEU A 11 -14.78 73.36 12.93
C LEU A 11 -15.99 72.69 12.23
N ALA A 12 -15.91 72.51 10.93
CA ALA A 12 -16.85 71.72 10.17
C ALA A 12 -16.51 70.24 10.34
N ALA A 13 -17.39 69.48 11.00
CA ALA A 13 -17.27 68.05 11.12
C ALA A 13 -17.63 67.36 9.78
N ILE A 14 -16.63 66.83 9.09
CA ILE A 14 -16.83 66.08 7.87
C ILE A 14 -17.12 64.62 8.35
N SER A 15 -18.39 64.22 8.26
CA SER A 15 -18.80 62.81 8.50
C SER A 15 -18.39 61.98 7.27
N VAL A 16 -17.31 61.24 7.39
CA VAL A 16 -16.93 60.26 6.39
C VAL A 16 -17.77 58.98 6.63
N ALA A 17 -18.77 58.78 5.79
CA ALA A 17 -19.50 57.54 5.72
C ALA A 17 -18.59 56.44 5.12
N ALA A 18 -18.10 55.55 5.95
CA ALA A 18 -17.36 54.38 5.47
C ALA A 18 -18.30 53.41 4.76
N PRO A 19 -18.00 52.95 3.54
CA PRO A 19 -18.79 51.92 2.91
C PRO A 19 -18.55 50.60 3.63
N PHE A 20 -19.63 50.01 4.14
CA PHE A 20 -19.65 48.70 4.75
C PHE A 20 -19.47 47.67 3.61
N VAL A 21 -18.24 47.32 3.28
CA VAL A 21 -17.94 46.25 2.32
C VAL A 21 -18.27 44.93 3.01
N LEU A 22 -19.42 44.34 2.66
CA LEU A 22 -19.76 42.98 3.01
C LEU A 22 -18.73 42.07 2.31
N ALA A 23 -17.68 41.69 3.03
CA ALA A 23 -16.76 40.64 2.58
C ALA A 23 -17.52 39.32 2.62
N LEU A 24 -18.06 38.90 1.47
CA LEU A 24 -18.48 37.52 1.27
C LEU A 24 -17.22 36.64 1.43
N SER A 25 -17.04 36.07 2.60
CA SER A 25 -16.04 35.06 2.84
C SER A 25 -16.40 33.83 2.02
N VAL A 26 -15.89 33.77 0.79
CA VAL A 26 -15.87 32.53 0.02
C VAL A 26 -14.99 31.57 0.82
N ARG A 27 -15.65 30.73 1.61
CA ARG A 27 -14.99 29.64 2.30
C ARG A 27 -14.51 28.68 1.23
N ALA A 28 -13.24 28.83 0.81
CA ALA A 28 -12.60 27.86 -0.04
C ALA A 28 -12.78 26.49 0.63
N GLN A 29 -13.55 25.61 0.00
CA GLN A 29 -13.62 24.20 0.39
C GLN A 29 -12.20 23.68 0.29
N GLN A 30 -11.56 23.47 1.43
CA GLN A 30 -10.29 22.76 1.47
C GLN A 30 -10.52 21.45 0.76
N PRO A 31 -9.64 21.04 -0.18
CA PRO A 31 -9.72 19.72 -0.77
C PRO A 31 -9.72 18.74 0.42
N MET A 32 -10.69 17.81 0.43
CA MET A 32 -10.74 16.76 1.42
C MET A 32 -9.36 16.11 1.43
N GLY A 33 -8.58 16.42 2.47
CA GLY A 33 -7.26 15.86 2.64
C GLY A 33 -7.40 14.36 2.56
N THR A 34 -6.71 13.75 1.62
CA THR A 34 -6.60 12.29 1.50
C THR A 34 -6.08 11.82 2.84
N GLN A 35 -6.98 11.31 3.69
CA GLN A 35 -6.55 10.73 4.97
C GLN A 35 -5.59 9.59 4.63
N ALA A 36 -4.40 9.63 5.22
CA ALA A 36 -3.44 8.58 5.04
C ALA A 36 -4.07 7.26 5.51
N ILE A 37 -3.96 6.23 4.67
CA ILE A 37 -4.50 4.91 4.97
C ILE A 37 -3.80 4.35 6.21
N LYS A 38 -4.60 3.88 7.16
CA LYS A 38 -4.09 3.16 8.33
C LYS A 38 -3.63 1.77 7.91
N GLN A 39 -2.33 1.57 7.97
CA GLN A 39 -1.69 0.33 7.53
C GLN A 39 -1.31 -0.54 8.73
N GLU A 40 -2.31 -0.97 9.48
CA GLU A 40 -2.11 -1.83 10.64
C GLU A 40 -2.81 -3.16 10.41
N VAL A 41 -2.04 -4.23 10.35
CA VAL A 41 -2.52 -5.60 10.31
C VAL A 41 -1.94 -6.32 11.51
N PRO A 42 -2.77 -7.00 12.34
CA PRO A 42 -2.28 -7.74 13.48
C PRO A 42 -1.26 -8.80 13.07
N GLU A 43 -0.20 -8.91 13.87
CA GLU A 43 0.75 -10.01 13.73
C GLU A 43 0.05 -11.34 13.96
N ASN A 44 0.48 -12.34 13.23
CA ASN A 44 0.09 -13.71 13.49
C ASN A 44 1.05 -14.29 14.53
N LEU A 45 0.56 -14.43 15.77
CA LEU A 45 1.35 -14.95 16.89
C LEU A 45 1.44 -16.48 16.91
N ALA A 46 0.72 -17.17 16.04
CA ALA A 46 0.88 -18.62 15.88
C ALA A 46 2.22 -18.90 15.18
N GLU A 47 2.88 -19.98 15.59
CA GLU A 47 4.09 -20.42 14.90
C GLU A 47 3.73 -20.96 13.51
N HIS A 48 4.16 -20.22 12.49
CA HIS A 48 4.00 -20.60 11.09
C HIS A 48 5.36 -20.93 10.50
N LEU A 49 5.68 -22.21 10.45
CA LEU A 49 6.89 -22.66 9.78
C LEU A 49 6.80 -22.34 8.28
N PRO A 50 7.89 -21.81 7.69
CA PRO A 50 7.91 -21.59 6.26
C PRO A 50 7.75 -22.93 5.52
N PRO A 51 6.93 -22.97 4.47
CA PRO A 51 6.78 -24.18 3.67
C PRO A 51 8.11 -24.54 2.98
N VAL A 52 8.33 -25.83 2.79
CA VAL A 52 9.49 -26.30 2.03
C VAL A 52 9.32 -25.86 0.57
N GLN A 53 10.24 -25.04 0.11
CA GLN A 53 10.26 -24.55 -1.26
C GLN A 53 11.11 -25.46 -2.16
N PRO A 54 10.77 -25.59 -3.45
CA PRO A 54 11.55 -26.40 -4.39
C PRO A 54 12.99 -25.92 -4.55
N ILE A 55 13.23 -24.62 -4.38
CA ILE A 55 14.55 -23.98 -4.35
C ILE A 55 14.57 -23.05 -3.14
N PRO A 56 15.58 -23.08 -2.28
CA PRO A 56 15.72 -22.10 -1.20
C PRO A 56 15.90 -20.69 -1.80
N TYR A 57 15.09 -19.76 -1.34
CA TYR A 57 15.13 -18.35 -1.77
C TYR A 57 15.06 -17.43 -0.57
N SER A 58 15.98 -16.48 -0.48
CA SER A 58 16.04 -15.47 0.58
C SER A 58 15.64 -14.10 0.04
N HIS A 59 14.49 -13.59 0.48
CA HIS A 59 14.08 -12.21 0.22
C HIS A 59 15.09 -11.23 0.83
N LYS A 60 15.54 -11.50 2.06
CA LYS A 60 16.53 -10.68 2.76
C LYS A 60 17.79 -10.45 1.92
N THR A 61 18.35 -11.51 1.35
CA THR A 61 19.56 -11.39 0.52
C THR A 61 19.31 -10.55 -0.74
N HIS A 62 18.17 -10.75 -1.41
CA HIS A 62 17.90 -10.07 -2.67
C HIS A 62 17.48 -8.60 -2.48
N LEU A 63 16.67 -8.32 -1.45
CA LEU A 63 16.26 -6.94 -1.16
C LEU A 63 17.43 -6.10 -0.60
N ALA A 64 18.41 -6.72 0.04
CA ALA A 64 19.64 -6.04 0.42
C ALA A 64 20.49 -5.56 -0.77
N LEU A 65 20.23 -6.07 -1.98
CA LEU A 65 20.83 -5.58 -3.23
C LEU A 65 20.12 -4.35 -3.81
N GLY A 66 19.08 -3.83 -3.13
CA GLY A 66 18.28 -2.69 -3.60
C GLY A 66 17.18 -3.09 -4.59
N LEU A 67 16.87 -4.38 -4.73
CA LEU A 67 15.74 -4.83 -5.55
C LEU A 67 14.41 -4.54 -4.84
N GLU A 68 13.41 -4.13 -5.61
CA GLU A 68 12.05 -3.90 -5.12
C GLU A 68 11.15 -5.11 -5.40
N CYS A 69 10.04 -5.22 -4.64
CA CYS A 69 9.05 -6.29 -4.81
C CYS A 69 8.61 -6.46 -6.28
N LYS A 70 8.36 -5.33 -6.96
CA LYS A 70 7.88 -5.28 -8.34
C LYS A 70 8.95 -5.69 -9.37
N ALA A 71 10.22 -5.74 -9.01
CA ALA A 71 11.26 -6.25 -9.91
C ALA A 71 11.07 -7.76 -10.21
N CYS A 72 10.45 -8.48 -9.29
CA CYS A 72 10.22 -9.91 -9.39
C CYS A 72 8.72 -10.26 -9.48
N HIS A 73 7.86 -9.57 -8.75
CA HIS A 73 6.41 -9.74 -8.78
C HIS A 73 5.78 -8.76 -9.79
N THR A 74 5.99 -9.03 -11.07
CA THR A 74 5.69 -8.12 -12.20
C THR A 74 4.26 -8.20 -12.70
N ASN A 75 3.30 -8.65 -11.90
CA ASN A 75 1.94 -8.85 -12.39
C ASN A 75 1.32 -7.54 -12.91
N PRO A 76 1.13 -7.37 -14.23
CA PRO A 76 0.56 -6.15 -14.81
C PRO A 76 -0.92 -5.98 -14.46
N GLU A 77 -1.62 -7.10 -14.21
CA GLU A 77 -3.02 -7.16 -13.82
C GLU A 77 -3.14 -7.82 -12.43
N PRO A 78 -2.82 -7.10 -11.33
CA PRO A 78 -2.81 -7.68 -10.00
C PRO A 78 -4.22 -8.13 -9.60
N GLY A 79 -4.44 -9.42 -9.65
CA GLY A 79 -5.70 -10.05 -9.28
C GLY A 79 -5.67 -10.58 -7.86
N LYS A 80 -6.35 -11.70 -7.67
CA LYS A 80 -6.38 -12.44 -6.39
C LYS A 80 -4.99 -12.94 -5.98
N LEU A 81 -4.21 -13.40 -6.93
CA LEU A 81 -2.85 -13.88 -6.71
C LEU A 81 -1.87 -13.01 -7.51
N MET A 82 -0.76 -12.63 -6.88
CA MET A 82 0.39 -12.11 -7.60
C MET A 82 1.16 -13.28 -8.23
N THR A 83 1.78 -13.02 -9.38
CA THR A 83 2.61 -14.01 -10.07
C THR A 83 3.92 -14.23 -9.31
N PHE A 84 4.41 -15.46 -9.37
CA PHE A 84 5.82 -15.73 -9.09
C PHE A 84 6.68 -15.29 -10.27
N PRO A 85 7.92 -14.86 -10.03
CA PRO A 85 8.82 -14.47 -11.11
C PRO A 85 9.10 -15.67 -12.02
N ALA A 86 9.18 -15.40 -13.34
CA ALA A 86 9.61 -16.39 -14.29
C ALA A 86 11.08 -16.79 -14.02
N THR A 87 11.47 -18.00 -14.41
CA THR A 87 12.85 -18.47 -14.28
C THR A 87 13.84 -17.56 -15.02
N SER A 88 13.43 -16.96 -16.13
CA SER A 88 14.22 -15.98 -16.89
C SER A 88 14.57 -14.74 -16.07
N THR A 89 13.67 -14.28 -15.20
CA THR A 89 13.93 -13.15 -14.30
C THR A 89 15.09 -13.46 -13.35
N CYS A 90 15.12 -14.66 -12.80
CA CYS A 90 16.22 -15.11 -11.93
C CYS A 90 17.53 -15.28 -12.73
N MET A 91 17.43 -15.88 -13.92
CA MET A 91 18.58 -16.17 -14.75
C MET A 91 19.22 -14.94 -15.38
N SER A 92 18.56 -13.78 -15.39
CA SER A 92 19.19 -12.51 -15.82
C SER A 92 20.46 -12.19 -15.02
N CYS A 93 20.52 -12.60 -13.76
CA CYS A 93 21.71 -12.49 -12.92
C CYS A 93 22.41 -13.84 -12.71
N HIS A 94 21.64 -14.90 -12.44
CA HIS A 94 22.20 -16.21 -12.07
C HIS A 94 22.83 -16.98 -13.23
N ALA A 95 22.65 -16.53 -14.46
CA ALA A 95 23.46 -17.01 -15.59
C ALA A 95 24.97 -16.74 -15.39
N ALA A 96 25.32 -15.69 -14.62
CA ALA A 96 26.69 -15.34 -14.31
C ALA A 96 27.03 -15.49 -12.83
N VAL A 97 26.08 -15.23 -11.92
CA VAL A 97 26.28 -15.13 -10.48
C VAL A 97 25.90 -16.44 -9.79
N ALA A 98 26.75 -16.90 -8.86
CA ALA A 98 26.52 -18.05 -7.96
C ALA A 98 26.24 -19.39 -8.67
N LYS A 99 26.69 -19.56 -9.91
CA LYS A 99 26.45 -20.74 -10.77
C LYS A 99 26.82 -22.09 -10.12
N GLY A 100 27.80 -22.09 -9.24
CA GLY A 100 28.26 -23.29 -8.52
C GLY A 100 27.34 -23.74 -7.38
N LYS A 101 26.39 -22.92 -6.95
CA LYS A 101 25.49 -23.29 -5.86
C LYS A 101 24.44 -24.29 -6.34
N PRO A 102 24.17 -25.38 -5.57
CA PRO A 102 23.17 -26.39 -5.94
C PRO A 102 21.78 -25.82 -6.26
N ALA A 103 21.35 -24.81 -5.48
CA ALA A 103 20.07 -24.11 -5.71
C ALA A 103 20.03 -23.44 -7.10
N ILE A 104 21.14 -22.82 -7.52
CA ILE A 104 21.22 -22.16 -8.83
C ILE A 104 21.35 -23.17 -9.97
N GLN A 105 22.01 -24.29 -9.76
CA GLN A 105 22.03 -25.38 -10.74
C GLN A 105 20.61 -25.95 -10.96
N LYS A 106 19.83 -26.12 -9.86
CA LYS A 106 18.41 -26.53 -9.94
C LYS A 106 17.56 -25.49 -10.67
N LEU A 107 17.75 -24.19 -10.39
CA LEU A 107 17.10 -23.11 -11.11
C LEU A 107 17.43 -23.14 -12.62
N ALA A 108 18.70 -23.36 -12.97
CA ALA A 108 19.13 -23.45 -14.35
C ALA A 108 18.50 -24.66 -15.08
N ALA A 109 18.24 -25.77 -14.37
CA ALA A 109 17.51 -26.90 -14.93
C ALA A 109 16.06 -26.53 -15.28
N PHE A 110 15.34 -25.84 -14.41
CA PHE A 110 14.00 -25.29 -14.70
C PHE A 110 14.03 -24.32 -15.90
N ALA A 111 15.03 -23.45 -15.97
CA ALA A 111 15.17 -22.54 -17.10
C ALA A 111 15.42 -23.28 -18.42
N LYS A 112 16.21 -24.35 -18.40
CA LYS A 112 16.50 -25.18 -19.57
C LYS A 112 15.27 -25.96 -20.05
N SER A 113 14.47 -26.52 -19.12
CA SER A 113 13.23 -27.22 -19.47
C SER A 113 12.07 -26.28 -19.81
N GLN A 114 12.26 -24.98 -19.66
CA GLN A 114 11.22 -23.94 -19.80
C GLN A 114 10.03 -24.12 -18.81
N GLU A 115 10.25 -24.81 -17.73
CA GLU A 115 9.26 -25.02 -16.68
C GLU A 115 9.32 -23.91 -15.63
N ALA A 116 8.17 -23.52 -15.12
CA ALA A 116 8.09 -22.64 -13.98
C ALA A 116 8.54 -23.37 -12.71
N VAL A 117 9.26 -22.69 -11.83
CA VAL A 117 9.55 -23.25 -10.50
C VAL A 117 8.21 -23.43 -9.76
N PRO A 118 7.88 -24.63 -9.25
CA PRO A 118 6.60 -24.89 -8.58
C PRO A 118 6.61 -24.36 -7.14
N TRP A 119 6.65 -23.04 -6.99
CA TRP A 119 6.67 -22.37 -5.70
C TRP A 119 5.43 -22.66 -4.86
N VAL A 120 5.63 -22.89 -3.57
CA VAL A 120 4.53 -23.05 -2.60
C VAL A 120 4.12 -21.68 -2.08
N ARG A 121 2.83 -21.35 -2.18
CA ARG A 121 2.27 -20.09 -1.67
C ARG A 121 2.16 -20.12 -0.15
N VAL A 122 2.51 -19.00 0.48
CA VAL A 122 2.40 -18.81 1.93
C VAL A 122 1.05 -18.20 2.29
N TYR A 123 0.63 -17.17 1.56
CA TYR A 123 -0.67 -16.52 1.77
C TYR A 123 -1.66 -16.93 0.70
N ALA A 124 -2.86 -17.31 1.13
CA ALA A 124 -3.97 -17.60 0.23
C ALA A 124 -5.31 -17.20 0.87
N VAL A 125 -6.10 -16.41 0.16
CA VAL A 125 -7.49 -16.12 0.55
C VAL A 125 -8.37 -17.27 0.10
N LEU A 126 -9.29 -17.68 0.96
CA LEU A 126 -10.20 -18.82 0.70
C LEU A 126 -11.03 -18.61 -0.59
N PRO A 127 -11.45 -19.71 -1.23
CA PRO A 127 -12.41 -19.64 -2.34
C PRO A 127 -13.70 -18.90 -1.94
N GLY A 128 -14.33 -18.24 -2.89
CA GLY A 128 -15.59 -17.49 -2.65
C GLY A 128 -15.39 -16.08 -2.07
N VAL A 129 -14.16 -15.67 -1.77
CA VAL A 129 -13.87 -14.29 -1.37
C VAL A 129 -13.50 -13.46 -2.60
N ASN A 130 -14.18 -12.36 -2.82
CA ASN A 130 -13.88 -11.35 -3.83
C ASN A 130 -12.73 -10.47 -3.33
N TRP A 131 -11.54 -10.89 -3.65
CA TRP A 131 -10.30 -10.21 -3.25
C TRP A 131 -9.46 -9.90 -4.47
N THR A 132 -8.80 -8.73 -4.47
CA THR A 132 -7.82 -8.39 -5.49
C THR A 132 -6.74 -7.45 -4.92
N HIS A 133 -5.51 -7.70 -5.25
CA HIS A 133 -4.39 -6.81 -4.94
C HIS A 133 -4.58 -5.43 -5.57
N ARG A 134 -5.15 -5.36 -6.78
CA ARG A 134 -5.33 -4.10 -7.51
C ARG A 134 -6.01 -3.04 -6.66
N LYS A 135 -7.18 -3.35 -6.07
CA LYS A 135 -7.95 -2.39 -5.28
C LYS A 135 -7.18 -1.88 -4.05
N HIS A 136 -6.40 -2.74 -3.43
CA HIS A 136 -5.59 -2.37 -2.26
C HIS A 136 -4.35 -1.56 -2.67
N LEU A 137 -3.71 -1.90 -3.79
CA LEU A 137 -2.59 -1.14 -4.34
C LEU A 137 -3.04 0.25 -4.85
N GLU A 138 -4.19 0.34 -5.52
CA GLU A 138 -4.82 1.61 -5.93
C GLU A 138 -5.17 2.49 -4.72
N ALA A 139 -5.55 1.87 -3.60
CA ALA A 139 -5.78 2.56 -2.34
C ALA A 139 -4.49 2.96 -1.61
N GLY A 140 -3.31 2.65 -2.14
CA GLY A 140 -2.02 3.03 -1.56
C GLY A 140 -1.47 2.06 -0.49
N MET A 141 -2.04 0.85 -0.38
CA MET A 141 -1.51 -0.17 0.53
C MET A 141 -0.12 -0.63 0.12
N LYS A 142 0.77 -0.78 1.09
CA LYS A 142 2.12 -1.31 0.87
C LYS A 142 2.14 -2.83 1.03
N CYS A 143 3.07 -3.47 0.35
CA CYS A 143 3.21 -4.94 0.40
C CYS A 143 3.44 -5.44 1.84
N GLU A 144 4.31 -4.76 2.57
CA GLU A 144 4.70 -5.13 3.92
C GLU A 144 3.54 -5.06 4.93
N THR A 145 2.55 -4.21 4.67
CA THR A 145 1.35 -4.13 5.53
C THR A 145 0.65 -5.48 5.66
N CYS A 146 0.60 -6.25 4.56
CA CYS A 146 -0.05 -7.55 4.54
C CYS A 146 0.95 -8.70 4.65
N HIS A 147 2.14 -8.56 4.09
CA HIS A 147 3.14 -9.63 4.04
C HIS A 147 4.20 -9.57 5.14
N GLY A 148 4.14 -8.55 6.02
CA GLY A 148 5.11 -8.35 7.10
C GLY A 148 6.49 -7.93 6.61
N GLN A 149 7.49 -8.12 7.45
CA GLN A 149 8.86 -7.66 7.20
C GLN A 149 9.63 -8.59 6.26
N VAL A 150 9.16 -8.72 5.02
CA VAL A 150 9.72 -9.62 3.99
C VAL A 150 11.22 -9.40 3.79
N ALA A 151 11.69 -8.16 3.92
CA ALA A 151 13.11 -7.81 3.82
C ALA A 151 13.99 -8.45 4.92
N GLN A 152 13.39 -9.01 5.95
CA GLN A 152 14.10 -9.71 7.01
C GLN A 152 14.05 -11.24 6.87
N MET A 153 13.32 -11.77 5.87
CA MET A 153 13.04 -13.20 5.75
C MET A 153 14.05 -13.92 4.85
N ASP A 154 14.72 -14.91 5.41
CA ASP A 154 15.50 -15.88 4.64
C ASP A 154 14.60 -16.97 4.02
N ALA A 155 13.48 -17.29 4.65
CA ALA A 155 12.41 -18.11 4.09
C ALA A 155 11.08 -17.41 4.37
N MET A 156 10.21 -17.31 3.35
CA MET A 156 8.92 -16.66 3.48
C MET A 156 7.99 -17.51 4.35
N SER A 157 7.46 -16.90 5.42
CA SER A 157 6.45 -17.48 6.31
C SER A 157 5.27 -16.54 6.50
N GLU A 158 4.17 -17.05 7.02
CA GLU A 158 3.01 -16.23 7.38
C GLU A 158 3.30 -15.51 8.71
N THR A 159 3.36 -14.19 8.69
CA THR A 159 3.66 -13.36 9.87
C THR A 159 2.53 -12.40 10.22
N THR A 160 1.49 -12.34 9.41
CA THR A 160 0.31 -11.51 9.63
C THR A 160 -0.97 -12.31 9.45
N SER A 161 -2.02 -11.93 10.15
CA SER A 161 -3.35 -12.59 10.07
C SER A 161 -4.22 -12.03 8.93
N VAL A 162 -3.62 -11.46 7.88
CA VAL A 162 -4.30 -10.71 6.83
C VAL A 162 -5.37 -11.50 6.07
N THR A 163 -5.29 -12.82 6.06
CA THR A 163 -6.23 -13.70 5.35
C THR A 163 -7.53 -13.98 6.11
N THR A 164 -7.66 -13.49 7.35
CA THR A 164 -8.86 -13.69 8.17
C THR A 164 -9.92 -12.61 7.92
N MET A 165 -11.21 -13.00 7.94
CA MET A 165 -12.32 -12.06 7.78
C MET A 165 -12.30 -10.95 8.86
N ALA A 166 -11.93 -11.28 10.09
CA ALA A 166 -11.85 -10.32 11.18
C ALA A 166 -10.86 -9.19 10.88
N VAL A 167 -9.68 -9.51 10.36
CA VAL A 167 -8.66 -8.53 10.00
C VAL A 167 -9.11 -7.69 8.79
N CYS A 168 -9.71 -8.30 7.78
CA CYS A 168 -10.27 -7.57 6.63
C CYS A 168 -11.29 -6.52 7.10
N ILE A 169 -12.26 -6.91 7.92
CA ILE A 169 -13.31 -6.01 8.44
C ILE A 169 -12.70 -4.92 9.34
N SER A 170 -11.75 -5.27 10.19
CA SER A 170 -11.08 -4.30 11.09
C SER A 170 -10.36 -3.22 10.28
N CYS A 171 -9.57 -3.62 9.29
CA CYS A 171 -8.85 -2.71 8.42
C CYS A 171 -9.81 -1.83 7.60
N HIS A 172 -10.85 -2.41 7.00
CA HIS A 172 -11.87 -1.67 6.25
C HIS A 172 -12.58 -0.63 7.13
N LYS A 173 -12.99 -0.99 8.36
CA LYS A 173 -13.58 -0.04 9.32
C LYS A 173 -12.62 1.10 9.65
N ALA A 174 -11.36 0.80 9.93
CA ALA A 174 -10.35 1.79 10.28
C ALA A 174 -10.07 2.79 9.14
N ASN A 175 -10.34 2.40 7.89
CA ASN A 175 -10.09 3.19 6.70
C ASN A 175 -11.38 3.66 5.99
N ASN A 176 -12.54 3.54 6.65
CA ASN A 176 -13.86 3.88 6.07
C ASN A 176 -14.14 3.18 4.74
N ALA A 177 -13.59 1.98 4.56
CA ALA A 177 -13.83 1.15 3.38
C ALA A 177 -15.10 0.28 3.57
N PRO A 178 -15.75 -0.17 2.49
CA PRO A 178 -16.98 -0.96 2.58
C PRO A 178 -16.79 -2.26 3.38
N THR A 179 -17.75 -2.55 4.27
CA THR A 179 -17.76 -3.76 5.13
C THR A 179 -19.04 -4.60 4.97
N VAL A 180 -19.88 -4.28 3.98
CA VAL A 180 -21.08 -5.08 3.71
C VAL A 180 -20.67 -6.43 3.10
N CYS A 181 -21.47 -7.46 3.36
CA CYS A 181 -21.13 -8.84 2.98
C CYS A 181 -20.78 -8.99 1.49
N GLN A 182 -21.49 -8.32 0.62
CA GLN A 182 -21.32 -8.36 -0.84
C GLN A 182 -20.01 -7.73 -1.33
N THR A 183 -19.36 -6.91 -0.52
CA THR A 183 -18.04 -6.37 -0.86
C THR A 183 -17.01 -7.49 -1.02
N CYS A 184 -17.09 -8.48 -0.14
CA CYS A 184 -16.11 -9.57 -0.04
C CYS A 184 -16.66 -10.91 -0.51
N HIS A 185 -17.98 -11.10 -0.51
CA HIS A 185 -18.61 -12.36 -0.87
C HIS A 185 -19.56 -12.17 -2.06
N GLY A 186 -19.34 -12.93 -3.14
CA GLY A 186 -20.32 -13.07 -4.20
C GLY A 186 -21.45 -13.97 -3.73
N TRP A 187 -22.64 -13.41 -3.51
CA TRP A 187 -23.86 -14.20 -3.33
C TRP A 187 -24.42 -14.52 -4.70
N PRO A 188 -24.95 -15.71 -4.91
CA PRO A 188 -25.75 -15.97 -6.11
C PRO A 188 -26.88 -14.94 -6.15
N ALA A 189 -27.07 -14.30 -7.29
CA ALA A 189 -28.26 -13.50 -7.54
C ALA A 189 -29.47 -14.45 -7.36
N GLY A 190 -30.27 -14.17 -6.33
CA GLY A 190 -31.50 -14.93 -6.04
C GLY A 190 -32.53 -14.75 -7.13
#